data_11088df2d143bdb06858aba28b908fba
#
_entry.id   11088df2d143bdb06858aba28b908fba
#
_cell.length_a   1.000
_cell.length_b   1.000
_cell.length_c   1.000
_cell.angle_alpha   90.00
_cell.angle_beta   90.00
_cell.angle_gamma   90.00
#
_symmetry.space_group_name_H-M   'P 1'
#
loop_
_entity.id
_entity.type
_entity.pdbx_description
1 polymer ?
#
loop_
_entity_poly.entity_id
_entity_poly.type
_entity_poly.pdbx_seq_one_letter_code
_entity_poly.pdbx_strand_id
1 'polypeptide(L)'
;MINKLMWEVDRSDEALTGFKTDPARFIREWQAAAGRARPPYPEGGTLNDTERVALESHDYGTLYAMGANPFLLWQFARSVSVPDEMDIETLIASFRVAVEPHGYPDFFT
;
A
#
# COMPACT_ATOMS: atom_id res chain seq x y z
N MET A 1 -1.69 9.93 -2.48
CA MET A 1 -0.35 9.34 -2.80
C MET A 1 -0.24 7.86 -2.46
N ILE A 2 -0.93 7.37 -1.44
CA ILE A 2 -0.87 5.93 -1.10
C ILE A 2 -1.33 5.04 -2.26
N ASN A 3 -2.37 5.43 -2.99
CA ASN A 3 -2.82 4.64 -4.14
C ASN A 3 -1.78 4.57 -5.26
N LYS A 4 -1.07 5.66 -5.50
CA LYS A 4 -0.01 5.69 -6.52
C LYS A 4 1.17 4.80 -6.13
N LEU A 5 1.56 4.82 -4.87
CA LEU A 5 2.64 3.98 -4.36
C LEU A 5 2.26 2.50 -4.45
N MET A 6 1.06 2.13 -4.01
CA MET A 6 0.59 0.75 -4.08
C MET A 6 0.52 0.26 -5.52
N TRP A 7 0.07 1.12 -6.44
CA TRP A 7 -0.01 0.77 -7.86
C TRP A 7 1.38 0.47 -8.44
N GLU A 8 2.39 1.28 -8.09
CA GLU A 8 3.77 1.04 -8.54
C GLU A 8 4.30 -0.29 -8.00
N VAL A 9 4.07 -0.58 -6.73
CA VAL A 9 4.51 -1.84 -6.12
C VAL A 9 3.82 -3.03 -6.79
N ASP A 10 2.52 -2.90 -7.09
CA ASP A 10 1.74 -3.99 -7.65
C ASP A 10 2.13 -4.33 -9.08
N ARG A 11 2.54 -3.35 -9.87
CA ARG A 11 2.79 -3.57 -11.29
C ARG A 11 4.25 -3.82 -11.66
N SER A 12 5.18 -3.68 -10.73
CA SER A 12 6.61 -3.82 -10.99
C SER A 12 7.24 -4.79 -10.00
N ASP A 13 7.82 -5.88 -10.52
CA ASP A 13 8.53 -6.85 -9.68
C ASP A 13 9.72 -6.20 -8.97
N GLU A 14 10.40 -5.27 -9.63
CA GLU A 14 11.51 -4.53 -9.04
C GLU A 14 11.04 -3.67 -7.88
N ALA A 15 9.94 -2.93 -8.06
CA ALA A 15 9.37 -2.10 -7.00
C ALA A 15 8.89 -2.96 -5.82
N LEU A 16 8.24 -4.08 -6.10
CA LEU A 16 7.78 -5.00 -5.05
C LEU A 16 8.97 -5.52 -4.24
N THR A 17 10.03 -5.96 -4.92
CA THR A 17 11.23 -6.46 -4.26
C THR A 17 11.86 -5.38 -3.38
N GLY A 18 11.98 -4.16 -3.89
CA GLY A 18 12.53 -3.03 -3.14
C GLY A 18 11.71 -2.71 -1.91
N PHE A 19 10.38 -2.69 -2.04
CA PHE A 19 9.49 -2.43 -0.91
C PHE A 19 9.59 -3.52 0.15
N LYS A 20 9.63 -4.79 -0.25
CA LYS A 20 9.71 -5.91 0.70
C LYS A 20 11.06 -5.96 1.41
N THR A 21 12.13 -5.56 0.72
CA THR A 21 13.48 -5.59 1.28
C THR A 21 13.68 -4.52 2.35
N ASP A 22 13.26 -3.29 2.07
CA ASP A 22 13.38 -2.16 3.00
C ASP A 22 12.28 -1.14 2.71
N PRO A 23 11.10 -1.31 3.32
CA PRO A 23 9.95 -0.45 3.05
C PRO A 23 10.23 1.03 3.30
N ALA A 24 10.90 1.36 4.37
CA ALA A 24 11.20 2.75 4.73
C ALA A 24 12.07 3.43 3.68
N ARG A 25 13.11 2.72 3.23
CA ARG A 25 14.00 3.21 2.17
C ARG A 25 13.27 3.36 0.84
N PHE A 26 12.46 2.37 0.48
CA PHE A 26 11.68 2.42 -0.76
C PHE A 26 10.76 3.63 -0.76
N ILE A 27 10.02 3.86 0.32
CA ILE A 27 9.09 4.98 0.44
C ILE A 27 9.84 6.31 0.32
N ARG A 28 10.97 6.44 1.01
CA ARG A 28 11.77 7.67 0.98
C ARG A 28 12.26 7.98 -0.43
N GLU A 29 12.80 6.98 -1.13
CA GLU A 29 13.30 7.15 -2.49
C GLU A 29 12.17 7.42 -3.47
N TRP A 30 11.04 6.75 -3.30
CA TRP A 30 9.87 6.96 -4.14
C TRP A 30 9.31 8.37 -3.99
N GLN A 31 9.20 8.87 -2.77
CA GLN A 31 8.75 10.25 -2.52
C GLN A 31 9.70 11.27 -3.15
N ALA A 32 10.99 11.05 -3.05
CA ALA A 32 11.97 11.92 -3.66
C ALA A 32 11.83 11.96 -5.18
N ALA A 33 11.62 10.82 -5.81
CA ALA A 33 11.39 10.73 -7.24
C ALA A 33 10.07 11.39 -7.66
N ALA A 34 8.99 11.17 -6.88
CA ALA A 34 7.67 11.76 -7.15
C ALA A 34 7.72 13.29 -7.06
N GLY A 35 8.46 13.83 -6.10
CA GLY A 35 8.63 15.28 -5.95
C GLY A 35 9.40 15.92 -7.11
N ARG A 36 10.15 15.13 -7.86
CA ARG A 36 10.88 15.60 -9.05
C ARG A 36 10.14 15.34 -10.36
N ALA A 37 9.01 14.65 -10.32
CA ALA A 37 8.23 14.35 -11.52
C ALA A 37 7.68 15.61 -12.17
N ARG A 38 7.55 15.60 -13.49
CA ARG A 38 7.01 16.74 -14.24
C ARG A 38 5.95 16.26 -15.22
N PRO A 39 4.66 16.68 -15.06
CA PRO A 39 4.19 17.56 -13.97
C PRO A 39 4.23 16.85 -12.62
N PRO A 40 4.35 17.58 -11.51
CA PRO A 40 4.31 16.97 -10.19
C PRO A 40 2.92 16.34 -9.95
N TYR A 41 2.87 15.33 -9.10
CA TYR A 41 1.59 14.74 -8.73
C TYR A 41 0.71 15.78 -8.01
N PRO A 42 -0.63 15.73 -8.21
CA PRO A 42 -1.54 16.70 -7.58
C PRO A 42 -1.43 16.78 -6.08
N GLU A 43 -1.10 15.68 -5.42
CA GLU A 43 -0.94 15.60 -3.97
C GLU A 43 0.44 16.07 -3.50
N GLY A 44 1.25 16.60 -4.39
CA GLY A 44 2.58 17.09 -4.05
C GLY A 44 3.64 16.02 -3.86
N GLY A 45 3.32 14.76 -4.10
CA GLY A 45 4.26 13.65 -3.98
C GLY A 45 4.66 13.32 -2.55
N THR A 46 3.84 13.71 -1.56
CA THR A 46 4.16 13.56 -0.15
C THR A 46 3.15 12.65 0.55
N LEU A 47 3.68 11.76 1.38
CA LEU A 47 2.90 10.97 2.32
C LEU A 47 3.03 11.59 3.70
N ASN A 48 1.94 11.59 4.49
CA ASN A 48 2.05 12.00 5.88
C ASN A 48 2.64 10.87 6.73
N ASP A 49 2.97 11.16 7.99
CA ASP A 49 3.61 10.19 8.86
C ASP A 49 2.72 8.97 9.14
N THR A 50 1.42 9.17 9.29
CA THR A 50 0.47 8.07 9.51
C THR A 50 0.44 7.14 8.30
N GLU A 51 0.42 7.69 7.09
CA GLU A 51 0.45 6.90 5.86
C GLU A 51 1.75 6.11 5.73
N ARG A 52 2.88 6.74 6.01
CA ARG A 52 4.19 6.05 5.95
C ARG A 52 4.27 4.90 6.93
N VAL A 53 3.87 5.13 8.19
CA VAL A 53 3.90 4.08 9.20
C VAL A 53 2.97 2.94 8.83
N ALA A 54 1.76 3.24 8.35
CA ALA A 54 0.81 2.21 7.93
C ALA A 54 1.34 1.36 6.78
N LEU A 55 1.98 1.98 5.79
CA LEU A 55 2.60 1.25 4.67
C LEU A 55 3.75 0.36 5.16
N GLU A 56 4.62 0.91 5.99
CA GLU A 56 5.78 0.17 6.50
C GLU A 56 5.39 -1.01 7.38
N SER A 57 4.32 -0.87 8.16
CA SER A 57 3.87 -1.89 9.10
C SER A 57 2.78 -2.81 8.54
N HIS A 58 2.40 -2.63 7.28
CA HIS A 58 1.31 -3.39 6.64
C HIS A 58 -0.01 -3.24 7.40
N ASP A 59 -0.30 -2.03 7.87
CA ASP A 59 -1.54 -1.73 8.58
C ASP A 59 -2.66 -1.41 7.58
N TYR A 60 -3.25 -2.45 7.04
CA TYR A 60 -4.24 -2.34 5.97
C TYR A 60 -5.51 -1.61 6.40
N GLY A 61 -5.90 -1.78 7.66
CA GLY A 61 -7.07 -1.09 8.21
C GLY A 61 -6.91 0.42 8.20
N THR A 62 -5.75 0.92 8.63
CA THR A 62 -5.45 2.35 8.60
C THR A 62 -5.38 2.87 7.17
N LEU A 63 -4.72 2.14 6.26
CA LEU A 63 -4.66 2.52 4.85
C LEU A 63 -6.05 2.62 4.24
N TYR A 64 -6.92 1.67 4.54
CA TYR A 64 -8.30 1.70 4.07
C TYR A 64 -9.04 2.93 4.62
N ALA A 65 -8.91 3.21 5.90
CA ALA A 65 -9.53 4.37 6.54
C ALA A 65 -9.06 5.70 5.96
N MET A 66 -7.82 5.74 5.46
CA MET A 66 -7.22 6.94 4.87
C MET A 66 -7.51 7.09 3.37
N GLY A 67 -8.39 6.27 2.81
CA GLY A 67 -8.85 6.42 1.44
C GLY A 67 -8.15 5.54 0.42
N ALA A 68 -7.48 4.48 0.83
CA ALA A 68 -6.89 3.53 -0.10
C ALA A 68 -7.98 2.90 -0.97
N ASN A 69 -7.70 2.79 -2.27
CA ASN A 69 -8.61 2.09 -3.18
C ASN A 69 -8.67 0.61 -2.78
N PRO A 70 -9.87 0.02 -2.60
CA PRO A 70 -9.99 -1.35 -2.10
C PRO A 70 -9.29 -2.40 -2.96
N PHE A 71 -9.36 -2.27 -4.30
CA PHE A 71 -8.69 -3.21 -5.19
C PHE A 71 -7.17 -3.09 -5.10
N LEU A 72 -6.65 -1.88 -5.13
CA LEU A 72 -5.22 -1.65 -5.00
C LEU A 72 -4.71 -2.12 -3.65
N LEU A 73 -5.46 -1.85 -2.59
CA LEU A 73 -5.09 -2.26 -1.24
C LEU A 73 -5.04 -3.78 -1.12
N TRP A 74 -6.03 -4.49 -1.65
CA TRP A 74 -6.05 -5.94 -1.63
C TRP A 74 -4.88 -6.54 -2.42
N GLN A 75 -4.64 -6.03 -3.62
CA GLN A 75 -3.52 -6.50 -4.44
C GLN A 75 -2.19 -6.22 -3.76
N PHE A 76 -2.04 -5.04 -3.17
CA PHE A 76 -0.84 -4.68 -2.41
C PHE A 76 -0.63 -5.63 -1.23
N ALA A 77 -1.67 -5.86 -0.42
CA ALA A 77 -1.60 -6.77 0.72
C ALA A 77 -1.18 -8.17 0.28
N ARG A 78 -1.77 -8.69 -0.80
CA ARG A 78 -1.42 -10.01 -1.31
C ARG A 78 0.01 -10.06 -1.81
N SER A 79 0.45 -9.06 -2.56
CA SER A 79 1.80 -9.04 -3.13
C SER A 79 2.88 -8.97 -2.06
N VAL A 80 2.68 -8.17 -1.01
CA VAL A 80 3.70 -7.98 0.02
C VAL A 80 3.67 -9.05 1.10
N SER A 81 2.54 -9.72 1.32
CA SER A 81 2.37 -10.66 2.43
C SER A 81 2.40 -12.13 2.03
N VAL A 82 2.00 -12.47 0.82
CA VAL A 82 1.90 -13.87 0.36
C VAL A 82 3.00 -14.19 -0.63
N PRO A 83 3.70 -15.30 -0.51
CA PRO A 83 3.63 -16.31 0.57
C PRO A 83 4.55 -16.01 1.77
N ASP A 84 5.35 -14.94 1.70
CA ASP A 84 6.48 -14.74 2.61
C ASP A 84 6.09 -14.58 4.07
N GLU A 85 5.01 -13.83 4.35
CA GLU A 85 4.56 -13.60 5.71
C GLU A 85 3.44 -14.57 6.12
N MET A 86 2.57 -14.94 5.19
CA MET A 86 1.43 -15.80 5.47
C MET A 86 0.88 -16.42 4.19
N ASP A 87 0.01 -17.42 4.33
CA ASP A 87 -0.73 -17.97 3.18
C ASP A 87 -1.93 -17.09 2.83
N ILE A 88 -2.53 -17.34 1.67
CA ILE A 88 -3.64 -16.53 1.18
C ILE A 88 -4.87 -16.61 2.08
N GLU A 89 -5.15 -17.75 2.66
CA GLU A 89 -6.31 -17.91 3.54
C GLU A 89 -6.16 -17.10 4.82
N THR A 90 -4.97 -17.11 5.41
CA THR A 90 -4.64 -16.30 6.58
C THR A 90 -4.75 -14.81 6.25
N LEU A 91 -4.25 -14.41 5.08
CA LEU A 91 -4.34 -13.01 4.65
C LEU A 91 -5.80 -12.58 4.48
N ILE A 92 -6.63 -13.40 3.85
CA ILE A 92 -8.06 -13.08 3.66
C ILE A 92 -8.72 -12.81 5.01
N ALA A 93 -8.50 -13.69 5.99
CA ALA A 93 -9.07 -13.54 7.32
C ALA A 93 -8.56 -12.27 8.02
N SER A 94 -7.25 -12.03 7.98
CA SER A 94 -6.62 -10.86 8.60
C SER A 94 -7.07 -9.56 7.96
N PHE A 95 -7.16 -9.54 6.64
CA PHE A 95 -7.57 -8.36 5.89
C PHE A 95 -9.01 -7.98 6.23
N ARG A 96 -9.91 -8.97 6.28
CA ARG A 96 -11.30 -8.72 6.66
C ARG A 96 -11.43 -8.12 8.04
N VAL A 97 -10.70 -8.65 9.01
CA VAL A 97 -10.67 -8.11 10.37
C VAL A 97 -10.15 -6.67 10.38
N ALA A 98 -9.11 -6.40 9.60
CA ALA A 98 -8.50 -5.07 9.55
C ALA A 98 -9.44 -4.01 8.97
N VAL A 99 -10.19 -4.33 7.91
CA VAL A 99 -11.04 -3.35 7.21
C VAL A 99 -12.46 -3.28 7.75
N GLU A 100 -12.95 -4.31 8.40
CA GLU A 100 -14.33 -4.38 8.90
C GLU A 100 -14.74 -3.18 9.78
N PRO A 101 -13.91 -2.68 10.71
CA PRO A 101 -14.27 -1.51 11.52
C PRO A 101 -14.51 -0.25 10.70
N HIS A 102 -14.02 -0.19 9.46
CA HIS A 102 -14.12 0.96 8.57
C HIS A 102 -15.16 0.76 7.47
N GLY A 103 -15.94 -0.31 7.55
CA GLY A 103 -16.92 -0.71 6.54
C GLY A 103 -16.32 -1.68 5.53
N TYR A 104 -17.16 -2.58 4.99
CA TYR A 104 -16.69 -3.55 4.02
C TYR A 104 -16.40 -2.89 2.69
N PRO A 105 -15.26 -3.21 2.06
CA PRO A 105 -15.01 -2.72 0.70
C PRO A 105 -15.96 -3.39 -0.29
N ASP A 106 -16.43 -2.60 -1.26
CA ASP A 106 -17.24 -3.12 -2.36
C ASP A 106 -16.35 -3.33 -3.57
N PHE A 107 -15.98 -4.58 -3.80
CA PHE A 107 -15.09 -4.94 -4.91
C PHE A 107 -15.81 -5.07 -6.24
N PHE A 108 -17.12 -4.85 -6.28
CA PHE A 108 -17.94 -5.02 -7.48
C PHE A 108 -18.43 -3.71 -8.08
N THR A 109 -18.08 -2.59 -7.50
CA THR A 109 -18.50 -1.27 -8.00
C THR A 109 -17.35 -0.47 -8.60
#